data_27652a877137fae0ad9034119a2ee594
#
_entry.id   27652a877137fae0ad9034119a2ee594
#
_cell.length_a   1.000
_cell.length_b   1.000
_cell.length_c   1.000
_cell.angle_alpha   90.00
_cell.angle_beta   90.00
_cell.angle_gamma   90.00
#
_symmetry.space_group_name_H-M   'P 1'
#
loop_
_entity.id
_entity.type
_entity.pdbx_description
1 polymer ?
#
loop_
_entity_poly.entity_id
_entity_poly.type
_entity_poly.pdbx_seq_one_letter_code
_entity_poly.pdbx_strand_id
1 'polypeptide(L)'
;MALLDWLVVGLFCIALIGIIVWVMRQKQNNAEDYFLGGKDATWIAIGASIFASNIGSEHLIGLAGSGASSGMAMAHWEIQGWMILILGWVFVPFYSRSMVITMPEFLERRYNSQSRTILSLISLISYVLTKVAVTVYAGGLVFQQVFGIDTLWGIDFFWIAAIGLVLITALYTIFGGMKSVLYLSLIHIS
;
A
#
# COMPACT_ATOMS: atom_id res chain seq x y z
N MET A 1 27.27 3.05 -5.35
CA MET A 1 26.30 4.01 -5.95
C MET A 1 27.04 5.18 -6.59
N ALA A 2 26.69 5.52 -7.82
CA ALA A 2 27.24 6.70 -8.50
C ALA A 2 26.60 7.98 -7.96
N LEU A 3 27.22 9.14 -8.22
CA LEU A 3 26.68 10.44 -7.80
C LEU A 3 25.25 10.66 -8.35
N LEU A 4 25.00 10.14 -9.55
CA LEU A 4 23.71 10.23 -10.23
C LEU A 4 22.60 9.48 -9.47
N ASP A 5 22.92 8.33 -8.88
CA ASP A 5 21.96 7.53 -8.10
C ASP A 5 21.51 8.30 -6.86
N TRP A 6 22.46 8.94 -6.15
CA TRP A 6 22.15 9.78 -4.99
C TRP A 6 21.31 10.99 -5.34
N LEU A 7 21.53 11.55 -6.53
CA LEU A 7 20.76 12.69 -7.02
C LEU A 7 19.30 12.29 -7.31
N VAL A 8 19.09 11.13 -7.94
CA VAL A 8 17.74 10.58 -8.21
C VAL A 8 17.01 10.25 -6.91
N VAL A 9 17.68 9.55 -5.97
CA VAL A 9 17.11 9.23 -4.65
C VAL A 9 16.76 10.52 -3.88
N GLY A 10 17.64 11.52 -3.89
CA GLY A 10 17.38 12.80 -3.24
C GLY A 10 16.19 13.54 -3.84
N LEU A 11 16.08 13.59 -5.16
CA LEU A 11 14.96 14.20 -5.88
C LEU A 11 13.65 13.51 -5.57
N PHE A 12 13.66 12.18 -5.53
CA PHE A 12 12.51 11.37 -5.16
C PHE A 12 12.06 11.64 -3.71
N CYS A 13 12.99 11.66 -2.76
CA CYS A 13 12.68 12.00 -1.36
C CYS A 13 12.11 13.41 -1.21
N ILE A 14 12.64 14.40 -1.94
CA ILE A 14 12.12 15.77 -1.93
C ILE A 14 10.70 15.81 -2.48
N ALA A 15 10.42 15.08 -3.57
CA ALA A 15 9.08 14.99 -4.15
C ALA A 15 8.10 14.36 -3.16
N LEU A 16 8.47 13.27 -2.49
CA LEU A 16 7.65 12.63 -1.44
C LEU A 16 7.33 13.60 -0.30
N ILE A 17 8.35 14.27 0.24
CA ILE A 17 8.16 15.24 1.33
C ILE A 17 7.28 16.40 0.86
N GLY A 18 7.49 16.90 -0.35
CA GLY A 18 6.69 17.97 -0.95
C GLY A 18 5.19 17.61 -1.00
N ILE A 19 4.86 16.39 -1.41
CA ILE A 19 3.46 15.92 -1.45
C ILE A 19 2.89 15.76 -0.04
N ILE A 20 3.63 15.17 0.88
CA ILE A 20 3.18 15.03 2.27
C ILE A 20 2.83 16.40 2.84
N VAL A 21 3.73 17.38 2.71
CA VAL A 21 3.51 18.75 3.19
C VAL A 21 2.33 19.42 2.48
N TRP A 22 2.19 19.20 1.17
CA TRP A 22 1.06 19.75 0.40
C TRP A 22 -0.28 19.16 0.86
N VAL A 23 -0.36 17.85 1.05
CA VAL A 23 -1.59 17.19 1.55
C VAL A 23 -1.90 17.59 2.98
N MET A 24 -0.89 17.67 3.85
CA MET A 24 -1.09 18.10 5.25
C MET A 24 -1.62 19.56 5.36
N ARG A 25 -1.33 20.40 4.37
CA ARG A 25 -1.87 21.78 4.33
C ARG A 25 -3.33 21.84 3.89
N GLN A 26 -3.86 20.75 3.30
CA GLN A 26 -5.28 20.69 2.97
C GLN A 26 -6.09 20.41 4.25
N LYS A 27 -7.06 21.28 4.56
CA LYS A 27 -7.92 21.08 5.72
C LYS A 27 -8.78 19.83 5.51
N GLN A 28 -8.60 18.85 6.36
CA GLN A 28 -9.46 17.67 6.45
C GLN A 28 -10.45 17.96 7.60
N ASN A 29 -11.66 18.32 7.25
CA ASN A 29 -12.63 18.80 8.24
C ASN A 29 -13.45 17.64 8.85
N ASN A 30 -13.55 16.49 8.16
CA ASN A 30 -14.40 15.39 8.54
C ASN A 30 -13.66 14.03 8.45
N ALA A 31 -14.15 13.04 9.20
CA ALA A 31 -13.65 11.67 9.11
C ALA A 31 -13.79 11.10 7.67
N GLU A 32 -14.81 11.52 6.94
CA GLU A 32 -15.01 11.13 5.54
C GLU A 32 -13.89 11.65 4.63
N ASP A 33 -13.45 12.89 4.82
CA ASP A 33 -12.30 13.46 4.09
C ASP A 33 -11.01 12.70 4.37
N TYR A 34 -10.82 12.30 5.62
CA TYR A 34 -9.62 11.57 6.04
C TYR A 34 -9.59 10.14 5.50
N PHE A 35 -10.67 9.38 5.63
CA PHE A 35 -10.72 7.96 5.26
C PHE A 35 -11.08 7.71 3.80
N LEU A 36 -11.83 8.59 3.14
CA LEU A 36 -12.30 8.43 1.77
C LEU A 36 -11.67 9.43 0.79
N GLY A 37 -10.72 10.25 1.24
CA GLY A 37 -10.06 11.24 0.40
C GLY A 37 -10.99 12.33 -0.12
N GLY A 38 -12.14 12.60 0.54
CA GLY A 38 -13.12 13.61 0.15
C GLY A 38 -13.96 13.24 -1.08
N LYS A 39 -13.80 12.02 -1.63
CA LYS A 39 -14.44 11.52 -2.87
C LYS A 39 -14.13 12.35 -4.12
N ASP A 40 -13.09 13.18 -4.07
CA ASP A 40 -12.68 14.06 -5.19
C ASP A 40 -11.65 13.42 -6.11
N ALA A 41 -11.20 12.21 -5.81
CA ALA A 41 -10.18 11.53 -6.59
C ALA A 41 -10.71 11.16 -7.99
N THR A 42 -9.93 11.49 -9.02
CA THR A 42 -10.26 11.11 -10.39
C THR A 42 -10.12 9.59 -10.59
N TRP A 43 -10.82 9.04 -11.58
CA TRP A 43 -10.73 7.62 -11.90
C TRP A 43 -9.31 7.18 -12.26
N ILE A 44 -8.52 8.07 -12.87
CA ILE A 44 -7.10 7.82 -13.18
C ILE A 44 -6.30 7.70 -11.87
N ALA A 45 -6.50 8.62 -10.92
CA ALA A 45 -5.81 8.59 -9.64
C ALA A 45 -6.16 7.32 -8.83
N ILE A 46 -7.42 6.92 -8.83
CA ILE A 46 -7.86 5.68 -8.18
C ILE A 46 -7.24 4.46 -8.86
N GLY A 47 -7.33 4.38 -10.18
CA GLY A 47 -6.77 3.25 -10.95
C GLY A 47 -5.26 3.12 -10.77
N ALA A 48 -4.54 4.23 -10.88
CA ALA A 48 -3.11 4.27 -10.66
C ALA A 48 -2.71 3.88 -9.22
N SER A 49 -3.48 4.35 -8.22
CA SER A 49 -3.23 3.98 -6.82
C SER A 49 -3.50 2.49 -6.55
N ILE A 50 -4.58 1.92 -7.12
CA ILE A 50 -4.86 0.48 -7.02
C ILE A 50 -3.72 -0.32 -7.68
N PHE A 51 -3.26 0.10 -8.86
CA PHE A 51 -2.15 -0.54 -9.55
C PHE A 51 -0.87 -0.50 -8.70
N ALA A 52 -0.47 0.67 -8.22
CA ALA A 52 0.74 0.84 -7.40
C ALA A 52 0.69 0.09 -6.08
N SER A 53 -0.49 -0.01 -5.45
CA SER A 53 -0.65 -0.74 -4.19
C SER A 53 -0.69 -2.27 -4.35
N ASN A 54 -0.96 -2.76 -5.56
CA ASN A 54 -0.98 -4.19 -5.85
C ASN A 54 0.32 -4.69 -6.48
N ILE A 55 1.10 -3.85 -7.17
CA ILE A 55 2.40 -4.22 -7.73
C ILE A 55 3.49 -3.68 -6.82
N GLY A 56 3.91 -4.49 -5.87
CA GLY A 56 4.95 -4.16 -4.92
C GLY A 56 6.23 -5.01 -5.10
N SER A 57 7.13 -4.87 -4.17
CA SER A 57 8.37 -5.65 -4.11
C SER A 57 8.13 -7.17 -4.04
N GLU A 58 7.00 -7.61 -3.52
CA GLU A 58 6.57 -9.00 -3.54
C GLU A 58 6.40 -9.56 -4.95
N HIS A 59 5.98 -8.76 -5.92
CA HIS A 59 5.87 -9.18 -7.32
C HIS A 59 7.23 -9.21 -8.01
N LEU A 60 8.04 -8.19 -7.80
CA LEU A 60 9.35 -8.07 -8.45
C LEU A 60 10.37 -9.07 -7.88
N ILE A 61 10.42 -9.24 -6.58
CA ILE A 61 11.38 -10.13 -5.92
C ILE A 61 10.77 -11.52 -5.72
N GLY A 62 9.57 -11.61 -5.18
CA GLY A 62 8.89 -12.86 -4.86
C GLY A 62 8.46 -13.63 -6.11
N LEU A 63 7.52 -13.08 -6.88
CA LEU A 63 6.96 -13.80 -8.03
C LEU A 63 7.97 -13.92 -9.18
N ALA A 64 8.69 -12.86 -9.52
CA ALA A 64 9.70 -12.91 -10.57
C ALA A 64 10.87 -13.84 -10.19
N GLY A 65 11.32 -13.79 -8.94
CA GLY A 65 12.34 -14.71 -8.43
C GLY A 65 11.88 -16.16 -8.42
N SER A 66 10.64 -16.44 -8.01
CA SER A 66 10.04 -17.77 -8.08
C SER A 66 9.85 -18.24 -9.51
N GLY A 67 9.46 -17.34 -10.41
CA GLY A 67 9.36 -17.62 -11.84
C GLY A 67 10.70 -18.03 -12.45
N ALA A 68 11.77 -17.35 -12.08
CA ALA A 68 13.13 -17.67 -12.55
C ALA A 68 13.66 -19.00 -11.99
N SER A 69 13.34 -19.36 -10.76
CA SER A 69 13.85 -20.56 -10.10
C SER A 69 12.97 -21.80 -10.30
N SER A 70 11.65 -21.64 -10.32
CA SER A 70 10.67 -22.73 -10.30
C SER A 70 9.73 -22.74 -11.52
N GLY A 71 9.97 -21.86 -12.49
CA GLY A 71 9.11 -21.73 -13.67
C GLY A 71 7.72 -21.18 -13.32
N MET A 72 6.70 -21.59 -14.08
CA MET A 72 5.36 -21.03 -13.98
C MET A 72 4.52 -21.54 -12.80
N ALA A 73 5.10 -22.23 -11.84
CA ALA A 73 4.36 -22.81 -10.71
C ALA A 73 3.55 -21.76 -9.92
N MET A 74 4.04 -20.52 -9.82
CA MET A 74 3.39 -19.42 -9.08
C MET A 74 2.47 -18.55 -9.96
N ALA A 75 2.33 -18.84 -11.25
CA ALA A 75 1.50 -18.05 -12.16
C ALA A 75 0.01 -17.99 -11.77
N HIS A 76 -0.47 -18.97 -10.99
CA HIS A 76 -1.85 -18.98 -10.48
C HIS A 76 -2.17 -17.75 -9.59
N TRP A 77 -1.19 -17.12 -8.98
CA TRP A 77 -1.39 -15.89 -8.20
C TRP A 77 -1.83 -14.71 -9.09
N GLU A 78 -1.42 -14.70 -10.36
CA GLU A 78 -1.81 -13.65 -11.31
C GLU A 78 -3.29 -13.76 -11.74
N ILE A 79 -3.93 -14.91 -11.52
CA ILE A 79 -5.37 -15.09 -11.76
C ILE A 79 -6.21 -14.13 -10.91
N GLN A 80 -5.66 -13.58 -9.81
CA GLN A 80 -6.30 -12.53 -9.02
C GLN A 80 -6.68 -11.30 -9.85
N GLY A 81 -5.98 -11.00 -10.93
CA GLY A 81 -6.35 -9.91 -11.85
C GLY A 81 -7.78 -10.04 -12.39
N TRP A 82 -8.23 -11.24 -12.70
CA TRP A 82 -9.60 -11.48 -13.13
C TRP A 82 -10.64 -11.21 -12.04
N MET A 83 -10.29 -11.49 -10.78
CA MET A 83 -11.14 -11.19 -9.64
C MET A 83 -11.34 -9.68 -9.46
N ILE A 84 -10.32 -8.86 -9.77
CA ILE A 84 -10.42 -7.40 -9.74
C ILE A 84 -11.42 -6.89 -10.78
N LEU A 85 -11.45 -7.50 -11.99
CA LEU A 85 -12.45 -7.16 -13.02
C LEU A 85 -13.87 -7.50 -12.55
N ILE A 86 -14.07 -8.67 -11.98
CA ILE A 86 -15.37 -9.08 -11.41
C ILE A 86 -15.77 -8.14 -10.27
N LEU A 87 -14.84 -7.78 -9.40
CA LEU A 87 -15.06 -6.82 -8.34
C LEU A 87 -15.54 -5.48 -8.91
N GLY A 88 -14.84 -4.95 -9.92
CA GLY A 88 -15.17 -3.66 -10.54
C GLY A 88 -16.52 -3.66 -11.27
N TRP A 89 -16.83 -4.69 -12.04
CA TRP A 89 -18.04 -4.71 -12.87
C TRP A 89 -19.30 -5.18 -12.15
N VAL A 90 -19.16 -6.09 -11.20
CA VAL A 90 -20.31 -6.71 -10.52
C VAL A 90 -20.47 -6.16 -9.10
N PHE A 91 -19.41 -6.23 -8.29
CA PHE A 91 -19.51 -5.93 -6.87
C PHE A 91 -19.49 -4.44 -6.54
N VAL A 92 -18.68 -3.64 -7.23
CA VAL A 92 -18.63 -2.19 -6.98
C VAL A 92 -19.99 -1.52 -7.24
N PRO A 93 -20.70 -1.75 -8.36
CA PRO A 93 -22.05 -1.23 -8.54
C PRO A 93 -23.05 -1.70 -7.48
N PHE A 94 -22.93 -2.96 -7.03
CA PHE A 94 -23.78 -3.51 -5.99
C PHE A 94 -23.56 -2.81 -4.64
N TYR A 95 -22.30 -2.66 -4.21
CA TYR A 95 -21.97 -1.99 -2.96
C TYR A 95 -22.26 -0.49 -2.99
N SER A 96 -22.03 0.15 -4.12
CA SER A 96 -22.37 1.57 -4.32
C SER A 96 -23.87 1.81 -4.15
N ARG A 97 -24.73 0.95 -4.68
CA ARG A 97 -26.19 1.03 -4.48
C ARG A 97 -26.61 0.73 -3.05
N SER A 98 -25.87 -0.12 -2.35
CA SER A 98 -26.12 -0.45 -0.94
C SER A 98 -25.67 0.65 0.01
N MET A 99 -24.99 1.71 -0.49
CA MET A 99 -24.49 2.83 0.31
C MET A 99 -23.65 2.40 1.51
N VAL A 100 -22.87 1.32 1.35
CA VAL A 100 -21.93 0.84 2.36
C VAL A 100 -20.51 1.24 1.95
N ILE A 101 -19.69 1.63 2.95
CA ILE A 101 -18.33 2.10 2.74
C ILE A 101 -17.34 0.95 2.85
N THR A 102 -17.63 -0.01 3.72
CA THR A 102 -16.73 -1.14 4.02
C THR A 102 -17.48 -2.48 4.03
N MET A 103 -16.74 -3.57 3.73
CA MET A 103 -17.27 -4.92 3.81
C MET A 103 -17.79 -5.30 5.21
N PRO A 104 -17.10 -4.98 6.31
CA PRO A 104 -17.65 -5.22 7.64
C PRO A 104 -18.98 -4.50 7.89
N GLU A 105 -19.14 -3.28 7.39
CA GLU A 105 -20.41 -2.54 7.49
C GLU A 105 -21.53 -3.24 6.70
N PHE A 106 -21.22 -3.77 5.52
CA PHE A 106 -22.18 -4.56 4.75
C PHE A 106 -22.67 -5.78 5.52
N LEU A 107 -21.77 -6.50 6.19
CA LEU A 107 -22.14 -7.65 7.01
C LEU A 107 -22.97 -7.25 8.23
N GLU A 108 -22.68 -6.10 8.83
CA GLU A 108 -23.51 -5.59 9.94
C GLU A 108 -24.95 -5.34 9.51
N ARG A 109 -25.13 -4.66 8.36
CA ARG A 109 -26.47 -4.35 7.82
C ARG A 109 -27.25 -5.61 7.39
N ARG A 110 -26.52 -6.63 6.92
CA ARG A 110 -27.15 -7.86 6.43
C ARG A 110 -27.40 -8.89 7.53
N TYR A 111 -26.54 -8.94 8.54
CA TYR A 111 -26.58 -9.94 9.60
C TYR A 111 -26.67 -9.29 10.99
N ASN A 112 -25.53 -8.95 11.58
CA ASN A 112 -25.47 -8.34 12.91
C ASN A 112 -24.10 -7.69 13.19
N SER A 113 -24.00 -6.95 14.30
CA SER A 113 -22.78 -6.27 14.73
C SER A 113 -21.64 -7.24 15.08
N GLN A 114 -21.94 -8.45 15.52
CA GLN A 114 -20.91 -9.46 15.81
C GLN A 114 -20.19 -9.88 14.54
N SER A 115 -20.91 -10.08 13.43
CA SER A 115 -20.33 -10.40 12.13
C SER A 115 -19.37 -9.31 11.63
N ARG A 116 -19.72 -8.04 11.84
CA ARG A 116 -18.84 -6.91 11.57
C ARG A 116 -17.55 -7.00 12.36
N THR A 117 -17.67 -7.18 13.68
CA THR A 117 -16.52 -7.21 14.58
C THR A 117 -15.58 -8.38 14.26
N ILE A 118 -16.11 -9.57 14.04
CA ILE A 118 -15.33 -10.75 13.71
C ILE A 118 -14.59 -10.55 12.39
N LEU A 119 -15.28 -10.11 11.34
CA LEU A 119 -14.62 -9.86 10.05
C LEU A 119 -13.55 -8.77 10.14
N SER A 120 -13.84 -7.68 10.86
CA SER A 120 -12.85 -6.60 11.05
C SER A 120 -11.60 -7.09 11.77
N LEU A 121 -11.77 -7.90 12.82
CA LEU A 121 -10.65 -8.45 13.60
C LEU A 121 -9.80 -9.41 12.75
N ILE A 122 -10.45 -10.36 12.08
CA ILE A 122 -9.76 -11.32 11.21
C ILE A 122 -9.02 -10.59 10.09
N SER A 123 -9.67 -9.62 9.44
CA SER A 123 -9.05 -8.83 8.36
C SER A 123 -7.84 -8.05 8.88
N LEU A 124 -7.95 -7.39 10.02
CA LEU A 124 -6.85 -6.62 10.61
C LEU A 124 -5.64 -7.52 10.90
N ILE A 125 -5.85 -8.63 11.59
CA ILE A 125 -4.78 -9.58 11.91
C ILE A 125 -4.15 -10.14 10.64
N SER A 126 -4.98 -10.55 9.66
CA SER A 126 -4.50 -11.07 8.39
C SER A 126 -3.66 -10.04 7.63
N TYR A 127 -4.11 -8.78 7.52
CA TYR A 127 -3.36 -7.74 6.82
C TYR A 127 -2.01 -7.44 7.50
N VAL A 128 -1.97 -7.39 8.82
CA VAL A 128 -0.72 -7.14 9.55
C VAL A 128 0.26 -8.30 9.36
N LEU A 129 -0.19 -9.54 9.53
CA LEU A 129 0.69 -10.71 9.48
C LEU A 129 1.10 -11.10 8.06
N THR A 130 0.31 -10.76 7.05
CA THR A 130 0.62 -11.11 5.65
C THR A 130 1.14 -9.90 4.88
N LYS A 131 0.26 -8.96 4.53
CA LYS A 131 0.61 -7.82 3.65
C LYS A 131 1.72 -6.94 4.24
N VAL A 132 1.53 -6.43 5.46
CA VAL A 132 2.50 -5.52 6.08
C VAL A 132 3.83 -6.24 6.32
N ALA A 133 3.80 -7.46 6.88
CA ALA A 133 5.01 -8.21 7.17
C ALA A 133 5.83 -8.51 5.90
N VAL A 134 5.17 -8.99 4.84
CA VAL A 134 5.85 -9.31 3.57
C VAL A 134 6.43 -8.05 2.91
N THR A 135 5.65 -6.96 2.86
CA THR A 135 6.10 -5.71 2.25
C THR A 135 7.28 -5.09 2.99
N VAL A 136 7.23 -5.08 4.32
CA VAL A 136 8.34 -4.56 5.16
C VAL A 136 9.58 -5.44 5.03
N TYR A 137 9.41 -6.77 5.00
CA TYR A 137 10.50 -7.71 4.79
C TYR A 137 11.17 -7.48 3.43
N ALA A 138 10.40 -7.47 2.35
CA ALA A 138 10.93 -7.24 1.01
C ALA A 138 11.60 -5.87 0.88
N GLY A 139 10.98 -4.82 1.44
CA GLY A 139 11.56 -3.48 1.47
C GLY A 139 12.89 -3.42 2.22
N GLY A 140 12.97 -4.04 3.39
CA GLY A 140 14.20 -4.13 4.17
C GLY A 140 15.35 -4.78 3.41
N LEU A 141 15.07 -5.89 2.70
CA LEU A 141 16.05 -6.56 1.85
C LEU A 141 16.51 -5.68 0.69
N VAL A 142 15.59 -4.98 0.01
CA VAL A 142 15.95 -4.07 -1.07
C VAL A 142 16.88 -2.98 -0.59
N PHE A 143 16.54 -2.33 0.52
CA PHE A 143 17.39 -1.27 1.08
C PHE A 143 18.78 -1.78 1.47
N GLN A 144 18.86 -2.93 2.11
CA GLN A 144 20.14 -3.55 2.45
C GLN A 144 21.00 -3.80 1.20
N GLN A 145 20.38 -4.36 0.15
CA GLN A 145 21.07 -4.65 -1.11
C GLN A 145 21.50 -3.37 -1.85
N VAL A 146 20.62 -2.38 -1.91
CA VAL A 146 20.87 -1.12 -2.65
C VAL A 146 21.94 -0.28 -1.97
N PHE A 147 21.92 -0.17 -0.66
CA PHE A 147 22.94 0.57 0.08
C PHE A 147 24.23 -0.20 0.26
N GLY A 148 24.23 -1.53 0.16
CA GLY A 148 25.39 -2.38 0.37
C GLY A 148 25.94 -2.29 1.78
N ILE A 149 25.08 -2.04 2.77
CA ILE A 149 25.42 -1.94 4.20
C ILE A 149 24.90 -3.17 4.90
N ASP A 150 25.76 -3.99 5.47
CA ASP A 150 25.34 -5.17 6.21
C ASP A 150 24.97 -4.83 7.66
N THR A 151 25.78 -3.98 8.30
CA THR A 151 25.57 -3.61 9.69
C THR A 151 25.81 -2.12 9.91
N LEU A 152 24.96 -1.49 10.71
CA LEU A 152 25.10 -0.11 11.12
C LEU A 152 24.91 -0.03 12.65
N TRP A 153 25.87 0.55 13.36
CA TRP A 153 25.92 0.62 14.83
C TRP A 153 25.83 -0.74 15.53
N GLY A 154 26.32 -1.80 14.88
CA GLY A 154 26.27 -3.17 15.44
C GLY A 154 24.94 -3.88 15.29
N ILE A 155 23.97 -3.26 14.59
CA ILE A 155 22.66 -3.85 14.26
C ILE A 155 22.65 -4.17 12.76
N ASP A 156 22.02 -5.28 12.39
CA ASP A 156 21.79 -5.62 10.98
C ASP A 156 20.97 -4.50 10.32
N PHE A 157 21.50 -3.98 9.20
CA PHE A 157 20.88 -2.85 8.49
C PHE A 157 19.46 -3.16 8.02
N PHE A 158 19.15 -4.44 7.80
CA PHE A 158 17.79 -4.89 7.50
C PHE A 158 16.76 -4.38 8.52
N TRP A 159 17.03 -4.51 9.81
CA TRP A 159 16.12 -4.07 10.88
C TRP A 159 15.97 -2.56 10.93
N ILE A 160 17.06 -1.84 10.71
CA ILE A 160 17.03 -0.38 10.67
C ILE A 160 16.18 0.11 9.48
N ALA A 161 16.37 -0.49 8.31
CA ALA A 161 15.60 -0.19 7.11
C ALA A 161 14.12 -0.55 7.29
N ALA A 162 13.81 -1.73 7.82
CA ALA A 162 12.45 -2.17 8.05
C ALA A 162 11.69 -1.26 9.02
N ILE A 163 12.30 -0.92 10.15
CA ILE A 163 11.70 0.01 11.13
C ILE A 163 11.55 1.40 10.52
N GLY A 164 12.57 1.88 9.81
CA GLY A 164 12.52 3.17 9.11
C GLY A 164 11.37 3.25 8.11
N LEU A 165 11.16 2.21 7.31
CA LEU A 165 10.03 2.10 6.38
C LEU A 165 8.68 2.21 7.10
N VAL A 166 8.51 1.43 8.18
CA VAL A 166 7.27 1.45 8.96
C VAL A 166 7.01 2.83 9.55
N LEU A 167 8.04 3.47 10.12
CA LEU A 167 7.92 4.81 10.71
C LEU A 167 7.57 5.87 9.67
N ILE A 168 8.25 5.89 8.53
CA ILE A 168 7.95 6.84 7.44
C ILE A 168 6.53 6.63 6.92
N THR A 169 6.14 5.37 6.70
CA THR A 169 4.80 5.02 6.24
C THR A 169 3.73 5.44 7.25
N ALA A 170 3.96 5.17 8.53
CA ALA A 170 3.06 5.58 9.60
C ALA A 170 2.90 7.11 9.67
N LEU A 171 4.00 7.85 9.58
CA LEU A 171 3.97 9.31 9.63
C LEU A 171 3.12 9.90 8.51
N TYR A 172 3.38 9.57 7.24
CA TYR A 172 2.60 10.17 6.16
C TYR A 172 1.15 9.69 6.15
N THR A 173 0.88 8.45 6.57
CA THR A 173 -0.48 7.92 6.62
C THR A 173 -1.29 8.57 7.75
N ILE A 174 -0.71 8.73 8.93
CA ILE A 174 -1.40 9.36 10.08
C ILE A 174 -1.69 10.83 9.81
N PHE A 175 -0.73 11.56 9.27
CA PHE A 175 -0.90 13.00 9.05
C PHE A 175 -1.63 13.36 7.75
N GLY A 176 -1.55 12.52 6.72
CA GLY A 176 -2.10 12.81 5.40
C GLY A 176 -3.37 12.04 5.02
N GLY A 177 -3.73 10.98 5.76
CA GLY A 177 -4.92 10.15 5.48
C GLY A 177 -4.88 9.50 4.09
N MET A 178 -6.06 9.15 3.58
CA MET A 178 -6.23 8.49 2.28
C MET A 178 -5.72 9.33 1.10
N LYS A 179 -5.87 10.66 1.14
CA LYS A 179 -5.35 11.54 0.08
C LYS A 179 -3.84 11.42 -0.08
N SER A 180 -3.11 11.39 1.03
CA SER A 180 -1.66 11.21 1.01
C SER A 180 -1.28 9.90 0.35
N VAL A 181 -1.95 8.81 0.73
CA VAL A 181 -1.70 7.48 0.15
C VAL A 181 -1.97 7.47 -1.36
N LEU A 182 -3.08 8.05 -1.81
CA LEU A 182 -3.45 8.12 -3.23
C LEU A 182 -2.40 8.86 -4.07
N TYR A 183 -1.98 10.05 -3.63
CA TYR A 183 -1.00 10.85 -4.37
C TYR A 183 0.41 10.28 -4.31
N LEU A 184 0.82 9.68 -3.19
CA LEU A 184 2.10 8.98 -3.09
C LEU A 184 2.14 7.75 -4.00
N SER A 185 1.04 7.01 -4.09
CA SER A 185 0.93 5.87 -5.01
C SER A 185 1.06 6.29 -6.48
N LEU A 186 0.57 7.48 -6.85
CA LEU A 186 0.74 8.03 -8.20
C LEU A 186 2.20 8.26 -8.58
N ILE A 187 3.04 8.73 -7.66
CA ILE A 187 4.46 8.95 -7.91
C ILE A 187 5.21 7.62 -8.07
N HIS A 188 4.79 6.56 -7.40
CA HIS A 188 5.44 5.26 -7.56
C HIS A 188 5.23 4.62 -8.95
N ILE A 189 4.30 5.17 -9.75
CA ILE A 189 4.02 4.69 -11.13
C ILE A 189 4.77 5.52 -12.18
N SER A 190 5.15 6.75 -11.86
CA SER A 190 5.90 7.64 -12.77
C SER A 190 7.41 7.44 -12.60
#